data_29a4d827e256afa58c4655b84f6026f9
#
_entry.id   29a4d827e256afa58c4655b84f6026f9
#
_cell.length_a   1.000
_cell.length_b   1.000
_cell.length_c   1.000
_cell.angle_alpha   90.00
_cell.angle_beta   90.00
_cell.angle_gamma   90.00
#
_symmetry.space_group_name_H-M   'P 1'
#
loop_
_entity.id
_entity.type
_entity.pdbx_description
1 polymer ?
#
loop_
_entity_poly.entity_id
_entity_poly.type
_entity_poly.pdbx_seq_one_letter_code
_entity_poly.pdbx_strand_id
1 'polypeptide(L)'
;VLRVQAAVYPASLLESAAMFQNRIEISPATCQVALDGQDLIGYLIAYPWDAGLPPALDRSLDRLPGAADTWFVHDCAVLPAAQGGGVAAALLAGGRAQARRLGLRRASLVALAPAVGYWLRHGYQPLADSDALRAKLAGYGDGARYMVRADLAG
;
A
#
# COMPACT_ATOMS: atom_id res chain seq x y z
N VAL A 1 -14.48 -1.42 2.18
CA VAL A 1 -13.21 -0.68 2.07
C VAL A 1 -13.40 0.76 2.53
N LEU A 2 -14.29 1.58 1.91
CA LEU A 2 -14.45 3.01 2.22
C LEU A 2 -14.74 3.31 3.71
N ARG A 3 -15.55 2.50 4.37
CA ARG A 3 -15.81 2.63 5.82
C ARG A 3 -14.53 2.46 6.65
N VAL A 4 -13.71 1.49 6.31
CA VAL A 4 -12.45 1.24 7.03
C VAL A 4 -11.47 2.38 6.78
N GLN A 5 -11.31 2.81 5.53
CA GLN A 5 -10.47 3.95 5.18
C GLN A 5 -10.85 5.21 5.98
N ALA A 6 -12.15 5.55 6.02
CA ALA A 6 -12.65 6.73 6.75
C ALA A 6 -12.46 6.65 8.28
N ALA A 7 -12.36 5.44 8.83
CA ALA A 7 -12.08 5.24 10.26
C ALA A 7 -10.59 5.36 10.61
N VAL A 8 -9.69 5.30 9.61
CA VAL A 8 -8.24 5.24 9.82
C VAL A 8 -7.54 6.53 9.39
N TYR A 9 -7.98 7.14 8.29
CA TYR A 9 -7.29 8.27 7.67
C TYR A 9 -8.05 9.59 7.82
N PRO A 10 -7.32 10.72 7.86
CA PRO A 10 -7.94 12.05 7.80
C PRO A 10 -8.60 12.28 6.44
N ALA A 11 -9.60 13.15 6.40
CA ALA A 11 -10.37 13.44 5.19
C ALA A 11 -9.53 13.81 3.97
N SER A 12 -8.39 14.46 4.17
CA SER A 12 -7.45 14.88 3.11
C SER A 12 -6.74 13.71 2.39
N LEU A 13 -6.78 12.51 2.96
CA LEU A 13 -6.13 11.31 2.40
C LEU A 13 -7.16 10.26 1.94
N LEU A 14 -8.45 10.55 2.01
CA LEU A 14 -9.47 9.63 1.54
C LEU A 14 -9.49 9.59 0.01
N GLU A 15 -9.44 8.38 -0.52
CA GLU A 15 -9.53 8.13 -1.94
C GLU A 15 -10.94 7.65 -2.33
N SER A 16 -11.31 7.88 -3.59
CA SER A 16 -12.64 7.61 -4.10
C SER A 16 -12.94 6.12 -4.27
N ALA A 17 -14.22 5.76 -4.30
CA ALA A 17 -14.64 4.40 -4.64
C ALA A 17 -14.14 3.98 -6.03
N ALA A 18 -14.08 4.91 -6.98
CA ALA A 18 -13.59 4.64 -8.34
C ALA A 18 -12.11 4.25 -8.35
N MET A 19 -11.28 4.88 -7.51
CA MET A 19 -9.88 4.50 -7.36
C MET A 19 -9.75 3.07 -6.82
N PHE A 20 -10.45 2.73 -5.73
CA PHE A 20 -10.40 1.38 -5.17
C PHE A 20 -10.89 0.33 -6.17
N GLN A 21 -12.00 0.59 -6.84
CA GLN A 21 -12.53 -0.32 -7.86
C GLN A 21 -11.51 -0.54 -8.98
N ASN A 22 -10.92 0.52 -9.51
CA ASN A 22 -9.87 0.45 -10.52
C ASN A 22 -8.70 -0.45 -10.07
N ARG A 23 -8.17 -0.28 -8.84
CA ARG A 23 -7.06 -1.10 -8.34
C ARG A 23 -7.41 -2.56 -8.19
N ILE A 24 -8.62 -2.85 -7.71
CA ILE A 24 -9.11 -4.23 -7.56
C ILE A 24 -9.30 -4.89 -8.92
N GLU A 25 -9.81 -4.17 -9.92
CA GLU A 25 -10.01 -4.69 -11.27
C GLU A 25 -8.71 -4.98 -12.00
N ILE A 26 -7.70 -4.09 -11.89
CA ILE A 26 -6.43 -4.28 -12.61
C ILE A 26 -5.44 -5.22 -11.89
N SER A 27 -5.61 -5.46 -10.58
CA SER A 27 -4.71 -6.34 -9.80
C SER A 27 -5.43 -7.11 -8.71
N PRO A 28 -6.44 -7.93 -9.05
CA PRO A 28 -7.26 -8.63 -8.05
C PRO A 28 -6.44 -9.60 -7.19
N ALA A 29 -5.38 -10.19 -7.73
CA ALA A 29 -4.57 -11.18 -7.02
C ALA A 29 -3.77 -10.60 -5.84
N THR A 30 -3.50 -9.29 -5.82
CA THR A 30 -2.69 -8.63 -4.79
C THR A 30 -3.50 -7.71 -3.88
N CYS A 31 -4.79 -7.55 -4.14
CA CYS A 31 -5.73 -6.87 -3.26
C CYS A 31 -6.43 -7.90 -2.35
N GLN A 32 -6.54 -7.60 -1.06
CA GLN A 32 -7.08 -8.52 -0.07
C GLN A 32 -7.98 -7.80 0.93
N VAL A 33 -8.87 -8.56 1.55
CA VAL A 33 -9.71 -8.09 2.67
C VAL A 33 -9.55 -9.03 3.86
N ALA A 34 -9.70 -8.50 5.06
CA ALA A 34 -9.84 -9.24 6.29
C ALA A 34 -11.28 -9.13 6.78
N LEU A 35 -11.87 -10.26 7.11
CA LEU A 35 -13.23 -10.36 7.61
C LEU A 35 -13.24 -10.92 9.04
N ASP A 36 -14.14 -10.41 9.87
CA ASP A 36 -14.57 -11.03 11.12
C ASP A 36 -16.05 -11.41 10.97
N GLY A 37 -16.30 -12.70 10.79
CA GLY A 37 -17.60 -13.15 10.31
C GLY A 37 -17.91 -12.57 8.92
N GLN A 38 -18.93 -11.72 8.82
CA GLN A 38 -19.30 -11.02 7.58
C GLN A 38 -18.82 -9.56 7.54
N ASP A 39 -18.22 -9.08 8.63
CA ASP A 39 -17.77 -7.70 8.73
C ASP A 39 -16.37 -7.53 8.18
N LEU A 40 -16.22 -6.57 7.27
CA LEU A 40 -14.90 -6.18 6.76
C LEU A 40 -14.19 -5.32 7.81
N ILE A 41 -13.10 -5.85 8.37
CA ILE A 41 -12.31 -5.22 9.43
C ILE A 41 -10.97 -4.66 8.96
N GLY A 42 -10.53 -5.01 7.76
CA GLY A 42 -9.30 -4.50 7.18
C GLY A 42 -9.19 -4.81 5.69
N TYR A 43 -8.26 -4.15 5.02
CA TYR A 43 -7.97 -4.39 3.60
C TYR A 43 -6.50 -4.10 3.27
N LEU A 44 -6.07 -4.63 2.15
CA LEU A 44 -4.80 -4.36 1.49
C LEU A 44 -5.08 -4.07 0.02
N ILE A 45 -4.66 -2.90 -0.45
CA ILE A 45 -4.60 -2.54 -1.87
C ILE A 45 -3.13 -2.48 -2.27
N ALA A 46 -2.72 -3.37 -3.16
CA ALA A 46 -1.36 -3.43 -3.64
C ALA A 46 -1.33 -3.98 -5.07
N TYR A 47 -0.31 -3.66 -5.82
CA TYR A 47 -0.19 -4.06 -7.23
C TYR A 47 1.26 -3.99 -7.72
N PRO A 48 1.57 -4.67 -8.84
CA PRO A 48 2.86 -4.52 -9.53
C PRO A 48 3.07 -3.08 -10.01
N TRP A 49 4.24 -2.52 -9.75
CA TRP A 49 4.59 -1.16 -10.12
C TRP A 49 6.08 -1.01 -10.44
N ASP A 50 6.46 0.11 -11.04
CA ASP A 50 7.85 0.47 -11.25
C ASP A 50 8.46 1.04 -9.97
N ALA A 51 9.74 0.73 -9.74
CA ALA A 51 10.48 1.28 -8.61
C ALA A 51 10.73 2.80 -8.77
N GLY A 52 10.82 3.50 -7.65
CA GLY A 52 11.33 4.87 -7.59
C GLY A 52 10.28 5.97 -7.44
N LEU A 53 9.09 5.85 -8.03
CA LEU A 53 8.04 6.86 -7.88
C LEU A 53 6.69 6.21 -7.62
N PRO A 54 5.93 6.66 -6.59
CA PRO A 54 4.57 6.19 -6.38
C PRO A 54 3.63 6.74 -7.48
N PRO A 55 2.52 6.04 -7.78
CA PRO A 55 1.45 6.61 -8.57
C PRO A 55 0.82 7.82 -7.88
N ALA A 56 0.10 8.65 -8.62
CA ALA A 56 -0.64 9.76 -8.04
C ALA A 56 -1.81 9.25 -7.18
N LEU A 57 -2.09 9.96 -6.09
CA LEU A 57 -3.27 9.70 -5.26
C LEU A 57 -4.57 9.95 -6.03
N ASP A 58 -5.59 9.17 -5.69
CA ASP A 58 -6.96 9.27 -6.23
C ASP A 58 -7.04 9.37 -7.76
N ARG A 59 -6.18 8.62 -8.46
CA ARG A 59 -6.16 8.54 -9.92
C ARG A 59 -6.35 7.10 -10.37
N SER A 60 -7.21 6.90 -11.36
CA SER A 60 -7.29 5.61 -12.06
C SER A 60 -6.02 5.35 -12.84
N LEU A 61 -5.62 4.09 -12.91
CA LEU A 61 -4.55 3.62 -13.77
C LEU A 61 -5.16 2.93 -14.99
N ASP A 62 -4.69 3.28 -16.18
CA ASP A 62 -5.16 2.64 -17.42
C ASP A 62 -4.65 1.20 -17.51
N ARG A 63 -3.43 0.97 -17.02
CA ARG A 63 -2.77 -0.34 -17.00
C ARG A 63 -1.64 -0.37 -15.98
N LEU A 64 -1.23 -1.59 -15.61
CA LEU A 64 0.00 -1.81 -14.85
C LEU A 64 1.22 -1.77 -15.78
N PRO A 65 2.42 -1.38 -15.27
CA PRO A 65 3.67 -1.47 -16.03
C PRO A 65 3.96 -2.91 -16.44
N GLY A 66 4.31 -3.13 -17.71
CA GLY A 66 4.51 -4.48 -18.23
C GLY A 66 5.78 -5.19 -17.74
N ALA A 67 6.75 -4.44 -17.24
CA ALA A 67 8.02 -4.97 -16.71
C ALA A 67 8.20 -4.67 -15.22
N ALA A 68 7.11 -4.44 -14.50
CA ALA A 68 7.14 -4.17 -13.06
C ALA A 68 7.82 -5.30 -12.29
N ASP A 69 8.77 -4.97 -11.44
CA ASP A 69 9.46 -5.91 -10.54
C ASP A 69 9.17 -5.65 -9.05
N THR A 70 8.39 -4.62 -8.78
CA THR A 70 8.16 -4.09 -7.43
C THR A 70 6.68 -4.25 -7.05
N TRP A 71 6.44 -4.79 -5.88
CA TRP A 71 5.13 -4.83 -5.23
C TRP A 71 4.90 -3.50 -4.52
N PHE A 72 4.06 -2.66 -5.08
CA PHE A 72 3.68 -1.40 -4.46
C PHE A 72 2.50 -1.61 -3.52
N VAL A 73 2.73 -1.41 -2.22
CA VAL A 73 1.68 -1.41 -1.19
C VAL A 73 1.07 -0.01 -1.18
N HIS A 74 -0.07 0.13 -1.85
CA HIS A 74 -0.75 1.40 -2.00
C HIS A 74 -1.42 1.83 -0.70
N ASP A 75 -2.16 0.90 -0.08
CA ASP A 75 -2.89 1.15 1.15
C ASP A 75 -3.11 -0.15 1.93
N CYS A 76 -2.94 -0.08 3.24
CA CYS A 76 -3.24 -1.17 4.16
C CYS A 76 -3.86 -0.59 5.43
N ALA A 77 -5.14 -0.82 5.62
CA ALA A 77 -5.89 -0.26 6.73
C ALA A 77 -6.65 -1.33 7.51
N VAL A 78 -6.69 -1.19 8.82
CA VAL A 78 -7.41 -2.06 9.76
C VAL A 78 -8.21 -1.18 10.71
N LEU A 79 -9.50 -1.52 10.90
CA LEU A 79 -10.36 -0.81 11.85
C LEU A 79 -9.68 -0.68 13.22
N PRO A 80 -9.79 0.47 13.89
CA PRO A 80 -9.15 0.69 15.20
C PRO A 80 -9.45 -0.41 16.22
N ALA A 81 -10.67 -0.92 16.26
CA ALA A 81 -11.07 -2.00 17.16
C ALA A 81 -10.41 -3.37 16.86
N ALA A 82 -9.90 -3.57 15.64
CA ALA A 82 -9.23 -4.80 15.21
C ALA A 82 -7.69 -4.67 15.15
N GLN A 83 -7.15 -3.50 15.49
CA GLN A 83 -5.71 -3.29 15.55
C GLN A 83 -5.09 -4.04 16.74
N GLY A 84 -3.81 -4.39 16.62
CA GLY A 84 -3.09 -5.17 17.63
C GLY A 84 -3.32 -6.68 17.53
N GLY A 85 -4.33 -7.16 16.82
CA GLY A 85 -4.65 -8.58 16.62
C GLY A 85 -3.93 -9.26 15.45
N GLY A 86 -2.92 -8.64 14.84
CA GLY A 86 -2.16 -9.24 13.75
C GLY A 86 -2.80 -9.16 12.36
N VAL A 87 -3.96 -8.50 12.22
CA VAL A 87 -4.72 -8.41 10.95
C VAL A 87 -3.87 -7.79 9.83
N ALA A 88 -3.22 -6.65 10.08
CA ALA A 88 -2.35 -6.00 9.09
C ALA A 88 -1.18 -6.92 8.70
N ALA A 89 -0.56 -7.60 9.65
CA ALA A 89 0.53 -8.55 9.39
C ALA A 89 0.08 -9.71 8.51
N ALA A 90 -1.12 -10.24 8.75
CA ALA A 90 -1.70 -11.33 7.93
C ALA A 90 -2.00 -10.86 6.51
N LEU A 91 -2.60 -9.67 6.32
CA LEU A 91 -2.85 -9.07 5.02
C LEU A 91 -1.55 -8.85 4.24
N LEU A 92 -0.53 -8.27 4.87
CA LEU A 92 0.76 -8.04 4.24
C LEU A 92 1.50 -9.34 3.92
N ALA A 93 1.42 -10.36 4.78
CA ALA A 93 2.02 -11.67 4.51
C ALA A 93 1.35 -12.36 3.31
N GLY A 94 0.01 -12.35 3.24
CA GLY A 94 -0.74 -12.89 2.12
C GLY A 94 -0.44 -12.15 0.81
N GLY A 95 -0.45 -10.81 0.82
CA GLY A 95 -0.12 -9.99 -0.34
C GLY A 95 1.31 -10.21 -0.83
N ARG A 96 2.28 -10.31 0.08
CA ARG A 96 3.68 -10.62 -0.24
C ARG A 96 3.84 -11.99 -0.87
N ALA A 97 3.11 -13.00 -0.36
CA ALA A 97 3.13 -14.34 -0.96
C ALA A 97 2.63 -14.34 -2.41
N GLN A 98 1.58 -13.57 -2.70
CA GLN A 98 1.07 -13.40 -4.06
C GLN A 98 2.04 -12.61 -4.95
N ALA A 99 2.62 -11.53 -4.44
CA ALA A 99 3.62 -10.76 -5.15
C ALA A 99 4.81 -11.63 -5.60
N ARG A 100 5.29 -12.50 -4.73
CA ARG A 100 6.35 -13.48 -5.06
C ARG A 100 5.94 -14.47 -6.16
N ARG A 101 4.70 -14.96 -6.12
CA ARG A 101 4.16 -15.83 -7.18
C ARG A 101 4.10 -15.15 -8.54
N LEU A 102 3.88 -13.84 -8.55
CA LEU A 102 3.92 -12.99 -9.75
C LEU A 102 5.35 -12.63 -10.20
N GLY A 103 6.39 -13.10 -9.50
CA GLY A 103 7.78 -12.82 -9.83
C GLY A 103 8.29 -11.47 -9.35
N LEU A 104 7.52 -10.73 -8.56
CA LEU A 104 7.95 -9.46 -7.98
C LEU A 104 9.04 -9.71 -6.94
N ARG A 105 10.09 -8.91 -6.96
CA ARG A 105 11.30 -9.13 -6.16
C ARG A 105 11.47 -8.13 -5.03
N ARG A 106 10.88 -6.95 -5.18
CA ARG A 106 11.00 -5.81 -4.27
C ARG A 106 9.64 -5.40 -3.77
N ALA A 107 9.62 -4.58 -2.73
CA ALA A 107 8.42 -3.87 -2.31
C ALA A 107 8.69 -2.39 -2.15
N SER A 108 7.66 -1.59 -2.32
CA SER A 108 7.69 -0.16 -2.03
C SER A 108 6.33 0.33 -1.52
N LEU A 109 6.35 1.46 -0.85
CA LEU A 109 5.15 2.12 -0.32
C LEU A 109 5.44 3.59 0.00
N VAL A 110 4.39 4.35 0.25
CA VAL A 110 4.50 5.66 0.91
C VAL A 110 4.07 5.49 2.36
N ALA A 111 5.00 5.67 3.28
CA ALA A 111 4.72 5.68 4.71
C ALA A 111 4.35 7.09 5.16
N LEU A 112 3.19 7.24 5.81
CA LEU A 112 2.87 8.45 6.55
C LEU A 112 3.79 8.59 7.77
N ALA A 113 4.05 9.82 8.22
CA ALA A 113 5.02 10.09 9.28
C ALA A 113 4.87 9.18 10.52
N PRO A 114 3.67 8.92 11.09
CA PRO A 114 3.50 8.04 12.23
C PRO A 114 3.85 6.57 11.95
N ALA A 115 3.77 6.14 10.68
CA ALA A 115 3.98 4.74 10.29
C ALA A 115 5.44 4.44 9.86
N VAL A 116 6.30 5.44 9.69
CA VAL A 116 7.69 5.23 9.25
C VAL A 116 8.43 4.25 10.15
N GLY A 117 8.34 4.39 11.47
CA GLY A 117 8.97 3.48 12.43
C GLY A 117 8.46 2.03 12.34
N TYR A 118 7.19 1.84 12.02
CA TYR A 118 6.64 0.51 11.76
C TYR A 118 7.31 -0.13 10.55
N TRP A 119 7.38 0.58 9.42
CA TRP A 119 7.95 0.06 8.19
C TRP A 119 9.46 -0.20 8.27
N LEU A 120 10.20 0.64 9.01
CA LEU A 120 11.62 0.37 9.29
C LEU A 120 11.82 -1.00 9.97
N ARG A 121 11.00 -1.33 10.98
CA ARG A 121 11.05 -2.64 11.66
C ARG A 121 10.66 -3.81 10.74
N HIS A 122 9.97 -3.54 9.63
CA HIS A 122 9.60 -4.53 8.63
C HIS A 122 10.56 -4.59 7.44
N GLY A 123 11.77 -4.02 7.58
CA GLY A 123 12.84 -4.10 6.60
C GLY A 123 12.72 -3.13 5.43
N TYR A 124 11.81 -2.16 5.50
CA TYR A 124 11.76 -1.07 4.52
C TYR A 124 12.77 0.02 4.89
N GLN A 125 13.35 0.66 3.89
CA GLN A 125 14.27 1.79 4.06
C GLN A 125 13.79 2.98 3.25
N PRO A 126 13.90 4.22 3.74
CA PRO A 126 13.58 5.39 2.97
C PRO A 126 14.46 5.48 1.72
N LEU A 127 13.84 5.74 0.58
CA LEU A 127 14.58 6.11 -0.62
C LEU A 127 15.01 7.59 -0.52
N ALA A 128 16.20 7.91 -1.02
CA ALA A 128 16.67 9.29 -1.08
C ALA A 128 15.71 10.16 -1.91
N ASP A 129 15.41 11.34 -1.40
CA ASP A 129 14.49 12.27 -2.06
C ASP A 129 15.09 12.80 -3.37
N SER A 130 14.29 12.80 -4.42
CA SER A 130 14.46 13.57 -5.64
C SER A 130 13.40 14.64 -5.75
N ASP A 131 13.57 15.62 -6.63
CA ASP A 131 12.55 16.66 -6.86
C ASP A 131 11.21 16.05 -7.30
N ALA A 132 11.27 15.05 -8.18
CA ALA A 132 10.09 14.32 -8.65
C ALA A 132 9.40 13.56 -7.51
N LEU A 133 10.18 12.91 -6.64
CA LEU A 133 9.63 12.19 -5.49
C LEU A 133 9.02 13.16 -4.47
N ARG A 134 9.71 14.26 -4.16
CA ARG A 134 9.16 15.31 -3.26
C ARG A 134 7.83 15.87 -3.77
N ALA A 135 7.72 16.12 -5.07
CA ALA A 135 6.47 16.58 -5.68
C ALA A 135 5.33 15.57 -5.50
N LYS A 136 5.61 14.28 -5.63
CA LYS A 136 4.63 13.19 -5.39
C LYS A 136 4.24 13.09 -3.91
N LEU A 137 5.19 13.21 -3.00
CA LEU A 137 4.97 13.06 -1.56
C LEU A 137 4.20 14.25 -0.94
N ALA A 138 4.20 15.42 -1.57
CA ALA A 138 3.51 16.61 -1.07
C ALA A 138 2.02 16.37 -0.79
N GLY A 139 1.36 15.49 -1.54
CA GLY A 139 -0.05 15.13 -1.32
C GLY A 139 -0.31 14.19 -0.13
N TYR A 140 0.73 13.58 0.43
CA TYR A 140 0.61 12.61 1.54
C TYR A 140 0.78 13.23 2.93
N GLY A 141 1.08 14.53 3.02
CA GLY A 141 1.32 15.24 4.27
C GLY A 141 2.79 15.29 4.69
N ASP A 142 3.06 16.13 5.68
CA ASP A 142 4.41 16.37 6.17
C ASP A 142 5.04 15.10 6.76
N GLY A 143 6.31 14.89 6.42
CA GLY A 143 7.07 13.74 6.93
C GLY A 143 6.76 12.39 6.28
N ALA A 144 5.90 12.35 5.26
CA ALA A 144 5.71 11.15 4.45
C ALA A 144 7.02 10.73 3.75
N ARG A 145 7.26 9.42 3.65
CA ARG A 145 8.48 8.86 3.06
C ARG A 145 8.12 7.78 2.03
N TYR A 146 8.73 7.83 0.86
CA TYR A 146 8.75 6.68 -0.03
C TYR A 146 9.77 5.68 0.49
N MET A 147 9.31 4.48 0.79
CA MET A 147 10.14 3.46 1.39
C MET A 147 10.20 2.22 0.51
N VAL A 148 11.37 1.59 0.47
CA VAL A 148 11.65 0.42 -0.36
C VAL A 148 12.16 -0.73 0.49
N ARG A 149 11.82 -1.95 0.10
CA ARG A 149 12.41 -3.19 0.59
C ARG A 149 12.99 -3.95 -0.59
N ALA A 150 14.29 -4.19 -0.56
CA ALA A 150 15.05 -4.74 -1.69
C ALA A 150 14.75 -6.21 -1.98
N ASP A 151 14.25 -6.95 -1.00
CA ASP A 151 13.99 -8.39 -1.12
C ASP A 151 12.65 -8.76 -0.48
N LEU A 152 11.78 -9.41 -1.26
CA LEU A 152 10.52 -9.98 -0.79
C LEU A 152 10.68 -11.41 -0.23
N ALA A 153 11.86 -12.03 -0.36
CA ALA A 153 12.09 -13.42 0.05
C ALA A 153 12.31 -13.58 1.56
N GLY A 154 12.71 -12.50 2.23
CA GLY A 154 13.01 -12.49 3.67
C GLY A 154 11.81 -12.23 4.57
#